data_dba74ba8cc1e72ab05065a6a36b454ac
#
_entry.id   dba74ba8cc1e72ab05065a6a36b454ac
#
_cell.length_a   1.000
_cell.length_b   1.000
_cell.length_c   1.000
_cell.angle_alpha   90.00
_cell.angle_beta   90.00
_cell.angle_gamma   90.00
#
_symmetry.space_group_name_H-M   'P 1'
#
loop_
_entity.id
_entity.type
_entity.pdbx_description
1 polymer ?
#
loop_
_entity_poly.entity_id
_entity_poly.type
_entity_poly.pdbx_seq_one_letter_code
_entity_poly.pdbx_strand_id
1 'polypeptide(L)'
;MKNEQAVKAAFEYAAERYAAIGVDVNEVLKKMQGISLSLHCWQTDDVSGFENPDGELTGGIQATGNYPGKARNIDEVRADLLKVKSLLPGSHRINLHEVYGDFGGKKVDRDEVTPDHFTSWMQWAKENGLKLDFNSTSFSHPKSGMLTLANPDDSIREFWVE
;
A
#
# COMPACT_ATOMS: atom_id res chain seq x y z
N MET A 1 -31.46 1.75 -11.07
CA MET A 1 -30.26 0.90 -11.06
C MET A 1 -30.56 -0.33 -11.89
N LYS A 2 -29.78 -0.52 -12.96
CA LYS A 2 -29.95 -1.70 -13.80
C LYS A 2 -29.43 -2.90 -13.03
N ASN A 3 -30.35 -3.76 -12.58
CA ASN A 3 -30.05 -5.15 -12.20
C ASN A 3 -29.88 -5.50 -10.70
N GLU A 4 -30.58 -4.85 -9.80
CA GLU A 4 -30.60 -5.22 -8.39
C GLU A 4 -31.09 -6.67 -8.17
N GLN A 5 -32.10 -7.10 -8.94
CA GLN A 5 -32.61 -8.47 -8.90
C GLN A 5 -31.57 -9.50 -9.34
N ALA A 6 -30.78 -9.21 -10.40
CA ALA A 6 -29.74 -10.12 -10.83
C ALA A 6 -28.56 -10.19 -9.86
N VAL A 7 -28.19 -9.05 -9.22
CA VAL A 7 -27.18 -9.05 -8.16
C VAL A 7 -27.64 -9.90 -6.97
N LYS A 8 -28.91 -9.73 -6.54
CA LYS A 8 -29.47 -10.53 -5.46
C LYS A 8 -29.49 -12.03 -5.79
N ALA A 9 -29.96 -12.41 -6.98
CA ALA A 9 -29.96 -13.82 -7.41
C ALA A 9 -28.55 -14.41 -7.49
N ALA A 10 -27.56 -13.63 -7.98
CA ALA A 10 -26.17 -14.05 -8.00
C ALA A 10 -25.58 -14.24 -6.59
N PHE A 11 -25.93 -13.35 -5.65
CA PHE A 11 -25.52 -13.49 -4.26
C PHE A 11 -26.13 -14.75 -3.62
N GLU A 12 -27.44 -14.98 -3.79
CA GLU A 12 -28.12 -16.15 -3.27
C GLU A 12 -27.50 -17.45 -3.78
N TYR A 13 -27.24 -17.53 -5.08
CA TYR A 13 -26.56 -18.68 -5.69
C TYR A 13 -25.14 -18.88 -5.11
N ALA A 14 -24.35 -17.81 -4.98
CA ALA A 14 -23.03 -17.90 -4.36
C ALA A 14 -23.11 -18.37 -2.91
N ALA A 15 -24.06 -17.85 -2.12
CA ALA A 15 -24.26 -18.23 -0.73
C ALA A 15 -24.59 -19.74 -0.59
N GLU A 16 -25.42 -20.29 -1.45
CA GLU A 16 -25.69 -21.74 -1.49
C GLU A 16 -24.43 -22.56 -1.76
N ARG A 17 -23.57 -22.10 -2.68
CA ARG A 17 -22.30 -22.76 -3.00
C ARG A 17 -21.34 -22.76 -1.82
N TYR A 18 -21.24 -21.64 -1.11
CA TYR A 18 -20.43 -21.54 0.12
C TYR A 18 -21.02 -22.37 1.27
N ALA A 19 -22.33 -22.39 1.42
CA ALA A 19 -23.00 -23.22 2.43
C ALA A 19 -22.71 -24.72 2.23
N ALA A 20 -22.61 -25.18 0.98
CA ALA A 20 -22.29 -26.58 0.66
C ALA A 20 -20.90 -27.02 1.19
N ILE A 21 -20.01 -26.08 1.47
CA ILE A 21 -18.68 -26.33 2.06
C ILE A 21 -18.59 -25.86 3.52
N GLY A 22 -19.74 -25.60 4.17
CA GLY A 22 -19.83 -25.24 5.58
C GLY A 22 -19.57 -23.78 5.90
N VAL A 23 -19.63 -22.86 4.92
CA VAL A 23 -19.43 -21.41 5.11
C VAL A 23 -20.76 -20.67 5.10
N ASP A 24 -21.11 -20.04 6.22
CA ASP A 24 -22.20 -19.07 6.29
C ASP A 24 -21.72 -17.71 5.82
N VAL A 25 -22.11 -17.32 4.60
CA VAL A 25 -21.68 -16.07 3.97
C VAL A 25 -22.10 -14.85 4.75
N ASN A 26 -23.31 -14.85 5.33
CA ASN A 26 -23.83 -13.70 6.10
C ASN A 26 -23.02 -13.49 7.39
N GLU A 27 -22.71 -14.57 8.11
CA GLU A 27 -21.87 -14.50 9.31
C GLU A 27 -20.44 -14.07 8.97
N VAL A 28 -19.88 -14.55 7.86
CA VAL A 28 -18.54 -14.15 7.40
C VAL A 28 -18.53 -12.66 7.05
N LEU A 29 -19.49 -12.18 6.28
CA LEU A 29 -19.59 -10.75 5.93
C LEU A 29 -19.71 -9.86 7.17
N LYS A 30 -20.49 -10.29 8.14
CA LYS A 30 -20.62 -9.59 9.44
C LYS A 30 -19.29 -9.54 10.19
N LYS A 31 -18.54 -10.64 10.25
CA LYS A 31 -17.21 -10.68 10.85
C LYS A 31 -16.23 -9.79 10.10
N MET A 32 -16.28 -9.79 8.77
CA MET A 32 -15.42 -8.95 7.92
C MET A 32 -15.62 -7.45 8.15
N GLN A 33 -16.80 -7.00 8.55
CA GLN A 33 -17.03 -5.58 8.90
C GLN A 33 -16.17 -5.09 10.06
N GLY A 34 -15.73 -6.00 10.94
CA GLY A 34 -14.82 -5.69 12.06
C GLY A 34 -13.33 -5.74 11.69
N ILE A 35 -12.98 -6.13 10.47
CA ILE A 35 -11.60 -6.30 10.01
C ILE A 35 -11.23 -5.14 9.09
N SER A 36 -10.19 -4.39 9.49
CA SER A 36 -9.67 -3.31 8.63
C SER A 36 -8.84 -3.90 7.49
N LEU A 37 -9.13 -3.46 6.27
CA LEU A 37 -8.31 -3.78 5.10
C LEU A 37 -7.16 -2.77 4.97
N SER A 38 -5.95 -3.27 4.84
CA SER A 38 -4.77 -2.44 4.57
C SER A 38 -4.57 -2.32 3.06
N LEU A 39 -4.72 -1.09 2.55
CA LEU A 39 -4.54 -0.75 1.15
C LEU A 39 -3.07 -0.45 0.91
N HIS A 40 -2.48 -1.15 -0.03
CA HIS A 40 -1.05 -1.03 -0.30
C HIS A 40 -0.77 0.14 -1.24
N CYS A 41 0.21 0.99 -0.90
CA CYS A 41 0.57 2.18 -1.67
C CYS A 41 1.14 1.85 -3.06
N TRP A 42 1.80 0.72 -3.24
CA TRP A 42 2.53 0.35 -4.46
C TRP A 42 1.71 0.40 -5.75
N GLN A 43 0.41 0.16 -5.66
CA GLN A 43 -0.45 0.09 -6.84
C GLN A 43 -0.74 1.45 -7.46
N THR A 44 -0.50 2.53 -6.73
CA THR A 44 -0.80 3.89 -7.21
C THR A 44 0.25 4.41 -8.19
N ASP A 45 1.52 4.03 -8.01
CA ASP A 45 2.67 4.57 -8.73
C ASP A 45 3.64 3.51 -9.26
N ASP A 46 3.26 2.23 -9.22
CA ASP A 46 4.10 1.10 -9.65
C ASP A 46 5.40 0.96 -8.86
N VAL A 47 5.31 1.13 -7.54
CA VAL A 47 6.42 0.93 -6.58
C VAL A 47 7.55 2.00 -6.72
N SER A 48 7.30 3.12 -7.37
CA SER A 48 8.35 4.14 -7.59
C SER A 48 8.76 4.82 -6.28
N GLY A 49 7.76 5.27 -5.48
CA GLY A 49 8.04 6.08 -4.29
C GLY A 49 8.60 7.46 -4.63
N PHE A 50 9.06 8.18 -3.62
CA PHE A 50 9.45 9.60 -3.74
C PHE A 50 10.85 9.90 -3.20
N GLU A 51 11.61 8.91 -2.73
CA GLU A 51 12.97 9.10 -2.20
C GLU A 51 13.97 9.52 -3.27
N ASN A 52 13.75 9.11 -4.52
CA ASN A 52 14.62 9.41 -5.65
C ASN A 52 13.77 9.74 -6.89
N PRO A 53 13.23 10.97 -6.98
CA PRO A 53 12.26 11.33 -8.02
C PRO A 53 12.80 11.24 -9.45
N ASP A 54 14.13 11.35 -9.63
CA ASP A 54 14.81 11.26 -10.93
C ASP A 54 15.47 9.89 -11.17
N GLY A 55 15.33 8.96 -10.22
CA GLY A 55 15.99 7.66 -10.26
C GLY A 55 15.23 6.61 -11.04
N GLU A 56 15.97 5.70 -11.66
CA GLU A 56 15.41 4.45 -12.16
C GLU A 56 15.31 3.44 -11.02
N LEU A 57 14.18 2.77 -10.91
CA LEU A 57 14.05 1.64 -9.98
C LEU A 57 14.86 0.46 -10.51
N THR A 58 15.77 -0.02 -9.70
CA THR A 58 16.60 -1.20 -9.99
C THR A 58 16.19 -2.35 -9.07
N GLY A 59 15.60 -3.38 -9.64
CA GLY A 59 15.14 -4.54 -8.87
C GLY A 59 13.81 -4.30 -8.14
N GLY A 60 13.31 -5.32 -7.44
CA GLY A 60 12.02 -5.30 -6.77
C GLY A 60 10.86 -5.76 -7.66
N ILE A 61 9.64 -5.59 -7.17
CA ILE A 61 8.44 -6.06 -7.85
C ILE A 61 7.80 -4.88 -8.59
N GLN A 62 8.38 -4.51 -9.72
CA GLN A 62 7.68 -3.66 -10.69
C GLN A 62 6.72 -4.55 -11.49
N ALA A 63 5.44 -4.50 -11.14
CA ALA A 63 4.49 -5.47 -11.67
C ALA A 63 3.82 -5.01 -12.97
N THR A 64 3.69 -3.70 -13.17
CA THR A 64 2.80 -3.14 -14.19
C THR A 64 3.49 -2.18 -15.14
N GLY A 65 4.68 -1.73 -14.81
CA GLY A 65 5.40 -0.75 -15.59
C GLY A 65 4.72 0.62 -15.63
N ASN A 66 5.03 1.40 -16.63
CA ASN A 66 4.57 2.77 -16.76
C ASN A 66 3.17 2.82 -17.42
N TYR A 67 2.11 2.64 -16.64
CA TYR A 67 0.73 2.73 -17.12
C TYR A 67 0.19 4.18 -17.12
N PRO A 68 -0.76 4.52 -18.00
CA PRO A 68 -1.41 5.82 -18.00
C PRO A 68 -2.17 6.05 -16.69
N GLY A 69 -1.97 7.23 -16.08
CA GLY A 69 -2.62 7.59 -14.82
C GLY A 69 -1.92 7.14 -13.56
N LYS A 70 -0.74 6.54 -13.66
CA LYS A 70 0.11 6.26 -12.50
C LYS A 70 0.40 7.56 -11.73
N ALA A 71 0.31 7.51 -10.42
CA ALA A 71 0.58 8.64 -9.55
C ALA A 71 2.05 9.08 -9.65
N ARG A 72 2.28 10.39 -9.67
CA ARG A 72 3.60 11.02 -9.86
C ARG A 72 4.10 11.74 -8.61
N ASN A 73 3.22 11.92 -7.65
CA ASN A 73 3.49 12.63 -6.39
C ASN A 73 2.52 12.17 -5.30
N ILE A 74 2.78 12.61 -4.08
CA ILE A 74 2.01 12.25 -2.88
C ILE A 74 0.53 12.61 -3.02
N ASP A 75 0.19 13.76 -3.61
CA ASP A 75 -1.20 14.21 -3.71
C ASP A 75 -2.00 13.34 -4.66
N GLU A 76 -1.39 12.89 -5.75
CA GLU A 76 -2.00 11.93 -6.67
C GLU A 76 -2.19 10.56 -6.00
N VAL A 77 -1.22 10.06 -5.24
CA VAL A 77 -1.36 8.83 -4.44
C VAL A 77 -2.51 8.95 -3.44
N ARG A 78 -2.58 10.06 -2.71
CA ARG A 78 -3.66 10.33 -1.76
C ARG A 78 -5.03 10.37 -2.42
N ALA A 79 -5.12 11.00 -3.60
CA ALA A 79 -6.36 11.05 -4.38
C ALA A 79 -6.82 9.65 -4.82
N ASP A 80 -5.91 8.83 -5.32
CA ASP A 80 -6.18 7.45 -5.71
C ASP A 80 -6.64 6.59 -4.52
N LEU A 81 -5.95 6.69 -3.39
CA LEU A 81 -6.32 5.97 -2.17
C LEU A 81 -7.70 6.38 -1.64
N LEU A 82 -8.04 7.66 -1.69
CA LEU A 82 -9.40 8.13 -1.34
C LEU A 82 -10.44 7.61 -2.33
N LYS A 83 -10.10 7.54 -3.61
CA LYS A 83 -10.98 6.94 -4.61
C LYS A 83 -11.23 5.47 -4.34
N VAL A 84 -10.20 4.70 -4.05
CA VAL A 84 -10.31 3.29 -3.67
C VAL A 84 -11.16 3.14 -2.41
N LYS A 85 -10.89 3.94 -1.36
CA LYS A 85 -11.72 3.97 -0.14
C LYS A 85 -13.19 4.21 -0.43
N SER A 86 -13.52 5.09 -1.38
CA SER A 86 -14.91 5.38 -1.73
C SER A 86 -15.64 4.23 -2.43
N LEU A 87 -14.91 3.27 -2.96
CA LEU A 87 -15.44 2.12 -3.70
C LEU A 87 -15.53 0.84 -2.85
N LEU A 88 -14.77 0.79 -1.76
CA LEU A 88 -14.70 -0.39 -0.89
C LEU A 88 -15.49 -0.15 0.41
N PRO A 89 -16.34 -1.06 0.83
CA PRO A 89 -16.98 -1.00 2.13
C PRO A 89 -16.03 -1.36 3.28
N GLY A 90 -16.35 -0.93 4.49
CA GLY A 90 -15.60 -1.28 5.69
C GLY A 90 -14.62 -0.21 6.16
N SER A 91 -13.72 -0.59 7.05
CA SER A 91 -12.65 0.27 7.56
C SER A 91 -11.33 -0.01 6.86
N HIS A 92 -10.54 1.02 6.62
CA HIS A 92 -9.31 0.90 5.84
C HIS A 92 -8.11 1.48 6.59
N ARG A 93 -6.97 0.90 6.26
CA ARG A 93 -5.63 1.35 6.63
C ARG A 93 -4.86 1.55 5.33
N ILE A 94 -3.82 2.35 5.37
CA ILE A 94 -2.89 2.53 4.25
C ILE A 94 -1.55 1.95 4.67
N ASN A 95 -1.03 1.02 3.89
CA ASN A 95 0.30 0.49 4.09
C ASN A 95 1.30 1.30 3.28
N LEU A 96 2.21 1.97 3.99
CA LEU A 96 3.29 2.77 3.42
C LEU A 96 4.63 2.02 3.53
N HIS A 97 5.58 2.48 2.75
CA HIS A 97 6.98 2.10 2.83
C HIS A 97 7.86 3.35 2.95
N GLU A 98 9.13 3.19 3.31
CA GLU A 98 10.08 4.31 3.46
C GLU A 98 10.10 5.21 2.24
N VAL A 99 10.11 4.63 1.04
CA VAL A 99 10.17 5.35 -0.24
C VAL A 99 8.98 6.29 -0.50
N TYR A 100 7.92 6.21 0.32
CA TYR A 100 6.74 7.08 0.22
C TYR A 100 6.75 8.25 1.22
N GLY A 101 7.87 8.53 1.86
CA GLY A 101 8.03 9.70 2.71
C GLY A 101 7.77 11.01 1.95
N ASP A 102 7.34 12.03 2.68
CA ASP A 102 7.19 13.39 2.16
C ASP A 102 8.54 14.11 2.25
N PHE A 103 9.35 13.96 1.24
CA PHE A 103 10.70 14.51 1.18
C PHE A 103 10.76 15.93 0.62
N GLY A 104 9.61 16.51 0.26
CA GLY A 104 9.55 17.87 -0.32
C GLY A 104 10.31 18.01 -1.65
N GLY A 105 10.40 16.94 -2.42
CA GLY A 105 11.15 16.88 -3.69
C GLY A 105 12.66 16.80 -3.52
N LYS A 106 13.16 16.58 -2.30
CA LYS A 106 14.58 16.37 -2.04
C LYS A 106 14.92 14.89 -2.16
N LYS A 107 16.15 14.60 -2.56
CA LYS A 107 16.69 13.26 -2.45
C LYS A 107 17.09 13.02 -0.99
N VAL A 108 16.58 11.93 -0.41
CA VAL A 108 16.88 11.45 0.95
C VAL A 108 17.34 10.01 0.82
N ASP A 109 18.49 9.66 1.39
CA ASP A 109 18.93 8.26 1.37
C ASP A 109 18.15 7.45 2.40
N ARG A 110 18.13 6.14 2.25
CA ARG A 110 17.26 5.24 3.00
C ARG A 110 17.55 5.27 4.51
N ASP A 111 18.81 5.39 4.91
CA ASP A 111 19.29 5.54 6.28
C ASP A 111 19.08 6.96 6.87
N GLU A 112 18.67 7.91 6.04
CA GLU A 112 18.32 9.28 6.47
C GLU A 112 16.82 9.48 6.66
N VAL A 113 16.00 8.46 6.38
CA VAL A 113 14.54 8.54 6.51
C VAL A 113 14.14 8.53 7.99
N THR A 114 13.37 9.52 8.41
CA THR A 114 12.90 9.67 9.79
C THR A 114 11.37 9.73 9.85
N PRO A 115 10.76 9.53 11.03
CA PRO A 115 9.32 9.69 11.21
C PRO A 115 8.76 11.06 10.77
N ASP A 116 9.58 12.10 10.78
CA ASP A 116 9.16 13.45 10.36
C ASP A 116 8.75 13.50 8.89
N HIS A 117 9.36 12.67 8.05
CA HIS A 117 8.99 12.53 6.65
C HIS A 117 7.58 11.92 6.43
N PHE A 118 6.96 11.40 7.49
CA PHE A 118 5.61 10.84 7.43
C PHE A 118 4.56 11.68 8.18
N THR A 119 4.94 12.82 8.73
CA THR A 119 4.02 13.70 9.49
C THR A 119 2.82 14.11 8.63
N SER A 120 3.04 14.49 7.38
CA SER A 120 1.95 14.86 6.46
C SER A 120 1.02 13.69 6.14
N TRP A 121 1.54 12.46 6.12
CA TRP A 121 0.75 11.24 5.96
C TRP A 121 -0.12 10.94 7.18
N MET A 122 0.44 11.10 8.38
CA MET A 122 -0.29 10.91 9.64
C MET A 122 -1.45 11.90 9.76
N GLN A 123 -1.20 13.16 9.44
CA GLN A 123 -2.22 14.21 9.43
C GLN A 123 -3.34 13.88 8.44
N TRP A 124 -2.98 13.61 7.20
CA TRP A 124 -3.93 13.27 6.13
C TRP A 124 -4.76 12.02 6.46
N ALA A 125 -4.14 10.98 6.97
CA ALA A 125 -4.83 9.75 7.35
C ALA A 125 -5.86 10.02 8.45
N LYS A 126 -5.48 10.78 9.48
CA LYS A 126 -6.38 11.19 10.57
C LYS A 126 -7.59 11.98 10.06
N GLU A 127 -7.37 12.96 9.20
CA GLU A 127 -8.42 13.79 8.59
C GLU A 127 -9.41 12.98 7.74
N ASN A 128 -8.93 11.90 7.15
CA ASN A 128 -9.73 11.01 6.29
C ASN A 128 -10.25 9.75 7.00
N GLY A 129 -10.10 9.65 8.32
CA GLY A 129 -10.57 8.49 9.09
C GLY A 129 -9.88 7.18 8.68
N LEU A 130 -8.61 7.27 8.29
CA LEU A 130 -7.74 6.15 7.92
C LEU A 130 -6.73 5.90 9.05
N LYS A 131 -6.18 4.70 9.08
CA LYS A 131 -5.00 4.35 9.87
C LYS A 131 -3.83 4.05 8.94
N LEU A 132 -2.63 4.05 9.46
CA LEU A 132 -1.42 3.72 8.72
C LEU A 132 -0.84 2.40 9.21
N ASP A 133 -0.30 1.64 8.28
CA ASP A 133 0.64 0.55 8.48
C ASP A 133 1.95 0.94 7.79
N PHE A 134 3.02 0.32 8.19
CA PHE A 134 4.35 0.64 7.66
C PHE A 134 5.16 -0.63 7.47
N ASN A 135 5.80 -0.75 6.31
CA ASN A 135 6.74 -1.81 5.99
C ASN A 135 8.10 -1.23 5.60
N SER A 136 9.15 -1.89 6.02
CA SER A 136 10.50 -1.61 5.53
C SER A 136 10.63 -1.96 4.05
N THR A 137 11.51 -1.23 3.34
CA THR A 137 11.78 -1.41 1.92
C THR A 137 13.24 -1.82 1.72
N SER A 138 13.51 -3.10 1.77
CA SER A 138 14.88 -3.65 1.63
C SER A 138 15.19 -4.03 0.18
N PHE A 139 14.78 -3.22 -0.79
CA PHE A 139 15.00 -3.44 -2.23
C PHE A 139 15.10 -2.11 -2.97
N SER A 140 15.45 -2.16 -4.25
CA SER A 140 15.56 -0.98 -5.15
C SER A 140 16.54 0.08 -4.64
N HIS A 141 17.64 -0.35 -4.02
CA HIS A 141 18.70 0.49 -3.52
C HIS A 141 20.07 -0.11 -3.88
N PRO A 142 21.11 0.69 -4.20
CA PRO A 142 22.43 0.16 -4.54
C PRO A 142 23.03 -0.78 -3.47
N LYS A 143 22.77 -0.52 -2.20
CA LYS A 143 23.22 -1.36 -1.09
C LYS A 143 22.32 -2.58 -0.82
N SER A 144 21.19 -2.77 -1.55
CA SER A 144 20.31 -3.92 -1.29
C SER A 144 20.93 -5.24 -1.73
N GLY A 145 21.60 -5.27 -2.88
CA GLY A 145 22.18 -6.50 -3.42
C GLY A 145 21.21 -7.69 -3.30
N MET A 146 21.74 -8.86 -2.95
CA MET A 146 20.95 -10.06 -2.61
C MET A 146 20.80 -10.26 -1.09
N LEU A 147 21.55 -9.52 -0.27
CA LEU A 147 21.69 -9.75 1.17
C LEU A 147 21.72 -8.41 1.91
N THR A 148 20.59 -7.93 2.36
CA THR A 148 20.49 -6.67 3.13
C THR A 148 20.95 -6.88 4.58
N LEU A 149 20.04 -7.17 5.50
CA LEU A 149 20.32 -7.48 6.90
C LEU A 149 21.15 -8.76 7.12
N ALA A 150 21.22 -9.63 6.14
CA ALA A 150 22.04 -10.85 6.18
C ALA A 150 23.37 -10.69 5.42
N ASN A 151 23.77 -9.47 5.03
CA ASN A 151 25.00 -9.23 4.32
C ASN A 151 26.21 -9.54 5.24
N PRO A 152 27.30 -10.19 4.73
CA PRO A 152 28.50 -10.43 5.53
C PRO A 152 29.28 -9.13 5.85
N ASP A 153 29.09 -8.07 5.11
CA ASP A 153 29.67 -6.75 5.35
C ASP A 153 28.88 -6.00 6.43
N ASP A 154 29.56 -5.66 7.54
CA ASP A 154 28.93 -4.96 8.67
C ASP A 154 28.36 -3.61 8.26
N SER A 155 29.06 -2.85 7.42
CA SER A 155 28.61 -1.52 6.99
C SER A 155 27.33 -1.56 6.17
N ILE A 156 27.08 -2.65 5.44
CA ILE A 156 25.83 -2.86 4.72
C ILE A 156 24.71 -3.19 5.70
N ARG A 157 24.97 -4.03 6.70
CA ARG A 157 23.95 -4.34 7.72
C ARG A 157 23.59 -3.13 8.55
N GLU A 158 24.57 -2.32 8.98
CA GLU A 158 24.37 -1.08 9.72
C GLU A 158 23.45 -0.13 8.96
N PHE A 159 23.72 0.11 7.69
CA PHE A 159 22.86 0.91 6.82
C PHE A 159 21.37 0.47 6.81
N TRP A 160 21.11 -0.84 6.91
CA TRP A 160 19.74 -1.37 6.90
C TRP A 160 19.08 -1.45 8.28
N VAL A 161 19.82 -1.18 9.34
CA VAL A 161 19.33 -1.14 10.73
C VAL A 161 18.98 0.28 11.16
N GLU A 162 19.69 1.28 10.65
CA GLU A 162 19.41 2.70 10.90
C GLU A 162 18.11 3.14 10.25
#